data_c9a7ddf543979f126ef5cecade8db666
#
_entry.id   c9a7ddf543979f126ef5cecade8db666
#
_cell.length_a   1.000
_cell.length_b   1.000
_cell.length_c   1.000
_cell.angle_alpha   90.00
_cell.angle_beta   90.00
_cell.angle_gamma   90.00
#
_symmetry.space_group_name_H-M   'P 1'
#
loop_
_entity.id
_entity.type
_entity.pdbx_description
1 polymer ?
#
loop_
_entity_poly.entity_id
_entity_poly.type
_entity_poly.pdbx_seq_one_letter_code
_entity_poly.pdbx_strand_id
1 'polypeptide(L)'
;EHLQLAVESPEPISKEVSNAGAIFLGRFTPEAMGDYLAGPSHVLPTDGTARFSSGLGVADFMKRSSIIGCDRDSLSKLGPHAAILAEAEGLQAHALSITSRLDKKK
;
A
#
# COMPACT_ATOMS: atom_id res chain seq x y z
N GLU A 1 -5.26 -18.32 -0.05
CA GLU A 1 -3.87 -18.55 0.36
C GLU A 1 -3.05 -19.07 -0.81
N HIS A 2 -3.25 -20.32 -1.24
CA HIS A 2 -2.60 -20.91 -2.41
C HIS A 2 -3.61 -21.08 -3.55
N LEU A 3 -3.23 -20.72 -4.77
CA LEU A 3 -3.99 -20.98 -5.96
C LEU A 3 -3.15 -21.79 -6.98
N GLN A 4 -3.50 -23.04 -7.17
CA GLN A 4 -2.88 -23.90 -8.17
C GLN A 4 -3.67 -23.83 -9.48
N LEU A 5 -3.05 -23.40 -10.57
CA LEU A 5 -3.61 -23.39 -11.91
C LEU A 5 -2.98 -24.54 -12.74
N ALA A 6 -3.39 -25.77 -12.46
CA ALA A 6 -2.88 -26.97 -13.13
C ALA A 6 -3.49 -27.19 -14.53
N VAL A 7 -3.44 -26.18 -15.36
CA VAL A 7 -3.96 -26.16 -16.74
C VAL A 7 -2.83 -26.00 -17.75
N GLU A 8 -3.12 -26.21 -19.03
CA GLU A 8 -2.12 -26.14 -20.11
C GLU A 8 -1.63 -24.70 -20.35
N SER A 9 -2.53 -23.71 -20.25
CA SER A 9 -2.21 -22.28 -20.43
C SER A 9 -2.70 -21.49 -19.20
N PRO A 10 -1.93 -21.42 -18.11
CA PRO A 10 -2.36 -20.80 -16.86
C PRO A 10 -2.25 -19.26 -16.86
N GLU A 11 -1.41 -18.67 -17.72
CA GLU A 11 -1.09 -17.24 -17.69
C GLU A 11 -2.31 -16.32 -17.96
N PRO A 12 -3.21 -16.64 -18.92
CA PRO A 12 -4.41 -15.82 -19.11
C PRO A 12 -5.32 -15.82 -17.87
N ILE A 13 -5.49 -16.97 -17.24
CA ILE A 13 -6.33 -17.14 -16.06
C ILE A 13 -5.72 -16.39 -14.86
N SER A 14 -4.40 -16.47 -14.70
CA SER A 14 -3.72 -15.81 -13.58
C SER A 14 -3.90 -14.29 -13.59
N LYS A 15 -4.04 -13.67 -14.75
CA LYS A 15 -4.27 -12.22 -14.91
C LYS A 15 -5.67 -11.77 -14.44
N GLU A 16 -6.61 -12.69 -14.37
CA GLU A 16 -7.98 -12.42 -13.89
C GLU A 16 -8.10 -12.62 -12.38
N VAL A 17 -7.08 -13.19 -11.74
CA VAL A 17 -7.07 -13.43 -10.30
C VAL A 17 -6.69 -12.15 -9.57
N SER A 18 -7.59 -11.64 -8.73
CA SER A 18 -7.38 -10.42 -7.95
C SER A 18 -6.84 -10.69 -6.55
N ASN A 19 -7.16 -11.85 -5.96
CA ASN A 19 -6.91 -12.10 -4.55
C ASN A 19 -6.38 -13.52 -4.33
N ALA A 20 -5.07 -13.66 -4.38
CA ALA A 20 -4.38 -14.89 -3.99
C ALA A 20 -3.09 -14.55 -3.25
N GLY A 21 -2.73 -15.34 -2.26
CA GLY A 21 -1.48 -15.21 -1.54
C GLY A 21 -0.29 -15.59 -2.41
N ALA A 22 -0.42 -16.71 -3.12
CA ALA A 22 0.52 -17.18 -4.15
C ALA A 22 -0.25 -17.88 -5.28
N ILE A 23 0.26 -17.78 -6.51
CA ILE A 23 -0.31 -18.43 -7.70
C ILE A 23 0.75 -19.35 -8.29
N PHE A 24 0.42 -20.62 -8.41
CA PHE A 24 1.27 -21.67 -8.97
C PHE A 24 0.81 -22.01 -10.37
N LEU A 25 1.66 -21.78 -11.36
CA LEU A 25 1.31 -21.86 -12.77
C LEU A 25 1.69 -23.21 -13.39
N GLY A 26 0.70 -23.87 -13.95
CA GLY A 26 0.86 -25.10 -14.69
C GLY A 26 1.01 -26.34 -13.80
N ARG A 27 0.94 -27.49 -14.43
CA ARG A 27 0.92 -28.80 -13.76
C ARG A 27 2.27 -29.22 -13.14
N PHE A 28 3.35 -28.55 -13.52
CA PHE A 28 4.70 -28.85 -13.05
C PHE A 28 5.16 -27.93 -11.90
N THR A 29 4.30 -27.07 -11.41
CA THR A 29 4.58 -26.13 -10.32
C THR A 29 3.67 -26.47 -9.13
N PRO A 30 3.91 -27.55 -8.41
CA PRO A 30 3.13 -27.86 -7.20
C PRO A 30 3.40 -26.80 -6.13
N GLU A 31 2.41 -26.54 -5.27
CA GLU A 31 2.50 -25.54 -4.20
C GLU A 31 3.71 -25.76 -3.27
N ALA A 32 4.08 -27.03 -3.01
CA ALA A 32 5.25 -27.37 -2.20
C ALA A 32 6.58 -26.80 -2.74
N MET A 33 6.66 -26.48 -4.03
CA MET A 33 7.84 -25.77 -4.57
C MET A 33 7.96 -24.38 -3.98
N GLY A 34 6.85 -23.71 -3.70
CA GLY A 34 6.82 -22.41 -3.04
C GLY A 34 7.37 -22.45 -1.63
N ASP A 35 7.12 -23.54 -0.91
CA ASP A 35 7.55 -23.70 0.49
C ASP A 35 9.05 -23.92 0.63
N TYR A 36 9.73 -24.44 -0.40
CA TYR A 36 11.11 -24.89 -0.25
C TYR A 36 12.11 -24.21 -1.18
N LEU A 37 11.85 -24.11 -2.48
CA LEU A 37 12.90 -23.75 -3.45
C LEU A 37 12.52 -22.67 -4.45
N ALA A 38 11.26 -22.27 -4.55
CA ALA A 38 10.83 -21.29 -5.56
C ALA A 38 11.26 -19.84 -5.28
N GLY A 39 11.74 -19.55 -4.07
CA GLY A 39 12.31 -18.27 -3.69
C GLY A 39 11.40 -17.36 -2.85
N PRO A 40 10.11 -17.15 -3.18
CA PRO A 40 9.20 -16.35 -2.35
C PRO A 40 9.00 -16.95 -0.95
N SER A 41 8.61 -16.10 0.01
CA SER A 41 8.23 -16.57 1.34
C SER A 41 6.98 -17.45 1.27
N HIS A 42 6.96 -18.51 2.06
CA HIS A 42 5.78 -19.37 2.22
C HIS A 42 4.79 -18.85 3.29
N VAL A 43 5.11 -17.76 3.96
CA VAL A 43 4.19 -17.09 4.90
C VAL A 43 3.22 -16.26 4.09
N LEU A 44 2.04 -16.80 3.89
CA LEU A 44 1.02 -16.26 3.00
C LEU A 44 -0.21 -15.77 3.79
N PRO A 45 -1.00 -14.85 3.21
CA PRO A 45 -2.25 -14.41 3.82
C PRO A 45 -3.27 -15.54 3.82
N THR A 46 -3.89 -15.80 4.98
CA THR A 46 -4.89 -16.84 5.21
C THR A 46 -6.28 -16.25 5.40
N ASP A 47 -7.31 -17.09 5.46
CA ASP A 47 -8.70 -16.71 5.78
C ASP A 47 -9.26 -15.57 4.92
N GLY A 48 -8.91 -15.56 3.63
CA GLY A 48 -9.36 -14.53 2.69
C GLY A 48 -8.68 -13.17 2.84
N THR A 49 -7.64 -13.06 3.67
CA THR A 49 -6.90 -11.81 3.87
C THR A 49 -6.06 -11.40 2.65
N ALA A 50 -5.88 -12.29 1.66
CA ALA A 50 -5.25 -11.95 0.38
C ALA A 50 -5.95 -10.81 -0.38
N ARG A 51 -7.16 -10.42 0.02
CA ARG A 51 -7.87 -9.23 -0.50
C ARG A 51 -7.20 -7.91 -0.14
N PHE A 52 -6.38 -7.87 0.90
CA PHE A 52 -5.73 -6.64 1.40
C PHE A 52 -4.33 -6.88 1.98
N SER A 53 -3.84 -8.13 1.99
CA SER A 53 -2.50 -8.49 2.44
C SER A 53 -1.76 -9.29 1.39
N SER A 54 -0.45 -9.18 1.36
CA SER A 54 0.46 -9.97 0.56
C SER A 54 1.20 -11.02 1.41
N GLY A 55 1.88 -11.95 0.77
CA GLY A 55 2.85 -12.80 1.45
C GLY A 55 3.99 -11.99 2.07
N LEU A 56 4.61 -12.54 3.10
CA LEU A 56 5.72 -11.90 3.80
C LEU A 56 6.89 -11.60 2.85
N GLY A 57 7.34 -10.37 2.84
CA GLY A 57 8.45 -9.92 1.98
C GLY A 57 9.41 -8.99 2.71
N VAL A 58 10.47 -8.59 2.03
CA VAL A 58 11.48 -7.67 2.60
C VAL A 58 10.87 -6.35 3.05
N ALA A 59 9.84 -5.85 2.33
CA ALA A 59 9.18 -4.60 2.66
C ALA A 59 8.51 -4.59 4.05
N ASP A 60 8.10 -5.76 4.56
CA ASP A 60 7.48 -5.90 5.88
C ASP A 60 8.48 -5.64 7.02
N PHE A 61 9.77 -5.76 6.75
CA PHE A 61 10.86 -5.46 7.68
C PHE A 61 11.45 -4.07 7.48
N MET A 62 10.91 -3.28 6.57
CA MET A 62 11.37 -1.93 6.29
C MET A 62 10.45 -0.88 6.93
N LYS A 63 11.06 0.16 7.49
CA LYS A 63 10.33 1.32 8.01
C LYS A 63 10.31 2.42 6.95
N ARG A 64 9.14 2.91 6.64
CA ARG A 64 8.93 4.04 5.74
C ARG A 64 8.60 5.29 6.53
N SER A 65 9.31 6.38 6.26
CA SER A 65 9.01 7.71 6.81
C SER A 65 8.74 8.68 5.67
N SER A 66 7.68 9.46 5.79
CA SER A 66 7.40 10.54 4.85
C SER A 66 8.18 11.78 5.25
N ILE A 67 8.84 12.42 4.28
CA ILE A 67 9.50 13.71 4.44
C ILE A 67 8.67 14.72 3.65
N ILE A 68 8.12 15.72 4.34
CA ILE A 68 7.23 16.71 3.74
C ILE A 68 7.88 18.08 3.93
N GLY A 69 8.12 18.79 2.84
CA GLY A 69 8.62 20.16 2.82
C GLY A 69 7.64 21.07 2.08
N CYS A 70 7.44 22.26 2.59
CA CYS A 70 6.59 23.28 1.99
C CYS A 70 7.34 24.61 2.03
N ASP A 71 7.54 25.25 0.89
CA ASP A 71 8.04 26.61 0.82
C ASP A 71 6.90 27.64 1.03
N ARG A 72 7.27 28.92 1.06
CA ARG A 72 6.31 30.01 1.29
C ARG A 72 5.23 30.09 0.20
N ASP A 73 5.62 29.88 -1.05
CA ASP A 73 4.69 29.98 -2.19
C ASP A 73 3.70 28.81 -2.18
N SER A 74 4.17 27.62 -1.91
CA SER A 74 3.33 26.43 -1.74
C SER A 74 2.37 26.57 -0.57
N LEU A 75 2.85 27.09 0.58
CA LEU A 75 2.01 27.34 1.75
C LEU A 75 0.95 28.43 1.44
N SER A 76 1.31 29.49 0.72
CA SER A 76 0.37 30.55 0.34
C SER A 76 -0.76 30.03 -0.55
N LYS A 77 -0.48 29.06 -1.44
CA LYS A 77 -1.46 28.44 -2.34
C LYS A 77 -2.31 27.39 -1.68
N LEU A 78 -1.68 26.49 -0.90
CA LEU A 78 -2.34 25.32 -0.34
C LEU A 78 -2.88 25.54 1.07
N GLY A 79 -2.26 26.44 1.85
CA GLY A 79 -2.59 26.70 3.24
C GLY A 79 -4.06 27.09 3.47
N PRO A 80 -4.64 28.01 2.70
CA PRO A 80 -6.06 28.36 2.86
C PRO A 80 -7.00 27.16 2.72
N HIS A 81 -6.75 26.29 1.75
CA HIS A 81 -7.54 25.08 1.55
C HIS A 81 -7.39 24.07 2.69
N ALA A 82 -6.15 23.89 3.18
CA ALA A 82 -5.89 23.02 4.30
C ALA A 82 -6.52 23.55 5.61
N ALA A 83 -6.56 24.87 5.82
CA ALA A 83 -7.23 25.48 6.97
C ALA A 83 -8.74 25.23 6.93
N ILE A 84 -9.40 25.41 5.77
CA ILE A 84 -10.82 25.11 5.59
C ILE A 84 -11.13 23.64 5.91
N LEU A 85 -10.31 22.71 5.45
CA LEU A 85 -10.48 21.29 5.77
C LEU A 85 -10.35 21.03 7.26
N ALA A 86 -9.33 21.60 7.92
CA ALA A 86 -9.14 21.47 9.35
C ALA A 86 -10.33 22.03 10.17
N GLU A 87 -10.88 23.16 9.75
CA GLU A 87 -12.07 23.75 10.38
C GLU A 87 -13.31 22.87 10.18
N ALA A 88 -13.51 22.31 8.99
CA ALA A 88 -14.61 21.38 8.71
C ALA A 88 -14.54 20.10 9.57
N GLU A 89 -13.33 19.66 9.92
CA GLU A 89 -13.09 18.54 10.85
C GLU A 89 -13.18 18.95 12.32
N GLY A 90 -13.39 20.22 12.65
CA GLY A 90 -13.41 20.73 14.03
C GLY A 90 -12.04 20.87 14.66
N LEU A 91 -10.95 20.86 13.88
CA LEU A 91 -9.56 20.90 14.35
C LEU A 91 -9.00 22.33 14.30
N GLN A 92 -9.52 23.23 15.14
CA GLN A 92 -9.16 24.66 15.14
C GLN A 92 -7.66 24.90 15.37
N ALA A 93 -6.99 24.09 16.18
CA ALA A 93 -5.55 24.24 16.42
C ALA A 93 -4.74 23.93 15.15
N HIS A 94 -5.19 23.00 14.30
CA HIS A 94 -4.57 22.71 13.02
C HIS A 94 -4.77 23.88 12.05
N ALA A 95 -5.99 24.41 11.95
CA ALA A 95 -6.26 25.59 11.13
C ALA A 95 -5.41 26.80 11.57
N LEU A 96 -5.33 27.07 12.87
CA LEU A 96 -4.51 28.14 13.43
C LEU A 96 -3.00 27.91 13.15
N SER A 97 -2.52 26.69 13.23
CA SER A 97 -1.13 26.36 12.88
C SER A 97 -0.77 26.75 11.46
N ILE A 98 -1.71 26.66 10.53
CA ILE A 98 -1.53 27.03 9.12
C ILE A 98 -1.65 28.54 8.96
N THR A 99 -2.78 29.13 9.40
CA THR A 99 -3.10 30.55 9.18
C THR A 99 -2.08 31.48 9.82
N SER A 100 -1.58 31.17 11.00
CA SER A 100 -0.53 31.96 11.68
C SER A 100 0.80 32.07 10.91
N ARG A 101 1.02 31.19 9.94
CA ARG A 101 2.19 31.20 9.05
C ARG A 101 1.93 31.97 7.75
N LEU A 102 0.68 32.11 7.36
CA LEU A 102 0.28 32.89 6.18
C LEU A 102 0.37 34.40 6.47
N ASP A 103 0.02 34.82 7.69
CA ASP A 103 -0.05 36.24 8.08
C ASP A 103 1.30 36.92 8.34
N LYS A 104 2.41 36.19 8.37
CA LYS A 104 3.73 36.77 8.57
C LYS A 104 4.25 37.42 7.28
N LYS A 105 3.75 38.65 6.99
CA LYS A 105 4.49 39.61 6.18
C LYS A 105 5.73 40.03 6.98
N LYS A 106 6.89 39.49 6.67
CA LYS A 106 8.20 40.12 6.91
C LYS A 106 8.95 40.16 5.60
#